data_511662678e41c8e38e4a3e0eef948825
#
_entry.id   511662678e41c8e38e4a3e0eef948825
#
_cell.length_a   1.000
_cell.length_b   1.000
_cell.length_c   1.000
_cell.angle_alpha   90.00
_cell.angle_beta   90.00
_cell.angle_gamma   90.00
#
_symmetry.space_group_name_H-M   'P 1'
#
loop_
_entity.id
_entity.type
_entity.pdbx_description
1 polymer ?
#
loop_
_entity_poly.entity_id
_entity_poly.type
_entity_poly.pdbx_seq_one_letter_code
_entity_poly.pdbx_strand_id
1 'polypeptide(L)'
;VTPSPTFSATGSNLLRGKRVLVTGVLTPKSIAFAIAAAAQGAGAQVLLTSFGRAMSLTRRSAQRLSPTPEVVEMDVTDVAQVRAVAAQVRDTWGGLDAVVHAIGFAPEDCLGGGFLDAPWSSVSTAFHVSSYSLRTLAAEFVPLMPETGGSIVTLTFDATVAWPLYDWMGPAKAALEAIARYLARDLGRRHVRVNTVAAGPLETIAARSIPGFETLKESWELQAPLGWDSADAGPVADTCVFLLSDMSRAITGEMVHVDGGFHSQGAPLGEMAEAVKR
;
A
#
# COMPACT_ATOMS: atom_id res chain seq x y z
N VAL A 1 28.49 1.64 -11.21
CA VAL A 1 27.36 0.93 -10.59
C VAL A 1 26.92 -0.12 -11.58
N THR A 2 27.21 -1.38 -11.31
CA THR A 2 26.69 -2.51 -12.08
C THR A 2 25.17 -2.56 -11.86
N PRO A 3 24.34 -2.67 -12.90
CA PRO A 3 22.90 -2.82 -12.73
C PRO A 3 22.65 -4.08 -11.90
N SER A 4 21.91 -3.94 -10.79
CA SER A 4 21.43 -5.05 -10.00
C SER A 4 20.58 -5.95 -10.90
N PRO A 5 20.66 -7.29 -10.74
CA PRO A 5 19.82 -8.19 -11.49
C PRO A 5 18.35 -7.85 -11.18
N THR A 6 17.60 -7.48 -12.20
CA THR A 6 16.15 -7.24 -12.12
C THR A 6 15.43 -8.59 -11.94
N PHE A 7 15.41 -9.09 -10.72
CA PHE A 7 14.45 -10.12 -10.35
C PHE A 7 13.11 -9.42 -10.12
N SER A 8 12.14 -9.72 -10.95
CA SER A 8 10.76 -9.29 -10.79
C SER A 8 9.88 -10.50 -10.50
N ALA A 9 8.89 -10.36 -9.63
CA ALA A 9 7.85 -11.37 -9.45
C ALA A 9 7.04 -11.65 -10.73
N THR A 10 7.17 -10.77 -11.72
CA THR A 10 6.56 -10.91 -13.05
C THR A 10 7.03 -12.21 -13.73
N GLY A 11 6.07 -13.07 -14.09
CA GLY A 11 6.33 -14.39 -14.69
C GLY A 11 6.54 -15.53 -13.68
N SER A 12 6.53 -15.27 -12.38
CA SER A 12 6.78 -16.26 -11.32
C SER A 12 5.66 -17.27 -11.09
N ASN A 13 4.43 -17.02 -11.58
CA ASN A 13 3.22 -17.80 -11.29
C ASN A 13 2.85 -17.91 -9.78
N LEU A 14 3.44 -17.11 -8.93
CA LEU A 14 3.21 -17.12 -7.45
C LEU A 14 1.75 -16.87 -7.07
N LEU A 15 1.01 -16.14 -7.91
CA LEU A 15 -0.39 -15.80 -7.69
C LEU A 15 -1.32 -16.46 -8.74
N ARG A 16 -0.87 -17.53 -9.40
CA ARG A 16 -1.68 -18.21 -10.41
C ARG A 16 -3.04 -18.63 -9.83
N GLY A 17 -4.10 -18.16 -10.48
CA GLY A 17 -5.48 -18.46 -10.10
C GLY A 17 -5.99 -17.70 -8.87
N LYS A 18 -5.19 -16.84 -8.25
CA LYS A 18 -5.61 -15.97 -7.16
C LYS A 18 -6.40 -14.76 -7.71
N ARG A 19 -7.44 -14.36 -7.00
CA ARG A 19 -8.30 -13.20 -7.28
C ARG A 19 -7.97 -12.10 -6.29
N VAL A 20 -7.50 -10.97 -6.79
CA VAL A 20 -6.94 -9.88 -5.97
C VAL A 20 -7.71 -8.60 -6.22
N LEU A 21 -8.26 -8.03 -5.15
CA LEU A 21 -8.81 -6.67 -5.14
C LEU A 21 -7.66 -5.68 -4.86
N VAL A 22 -7.46 -4.70 -5.72
CA VAL A 22 -6.46 -3.64 -5.52
C VAL A 22 -7.15 -2.28 -5.48
N THR A 23 -6.98 -1.58 -4.36
CA THR A 23 -7.48 -0.21 -4.16
C THR A 23 -6.36 0.81 -4.40
N GLY A 24 -6.71 2.07 -4.69
CA GLY A 24 -5.75 3.18 -4.71
C GLY A 24 -5.02 3.41 -6.04
N VAL A 25 -5.40 2.74 -7.12
CA VAL A 25 -4.84 3.03 -8.45
C VAL A 25 -5.44 4.32 -8.99
N LEU A 26 -4.61 5.36 -9.15
CA LEU A 26 -4.98 6.60 -9.80
C LEU A 26 -4.29 6.74 -11.16
N THR A 27 -2.97 6.66 -11.18
CA THR A 27 -2.15 6.79 -12.38
C THR A 27 -1.15 5.64 -12.47
N PRO A 28 -0.47 5.45 -13.59
CA PRO A 28 0.62 4.47 -13.71
C PRO A 28 1.79 4.69 -12.74
N LYS A 29 1.88 5.87 -12.09
CA LYS A 29 2.85 6.17 -11.04
C LYS A 29 2.36 5.78 -9.63
N SER A 30 1.12 5.32 -9.46
CA SER A 30 0.64 4.84 -8.16
C SER A 30 1.35 3.54 -7.77
N ILE A 31 1.75 3.40 -6.51
CA ILE A 31 2.29 2.13 -5.99
C ILE A 31 1.28 1.00 -6.26
N ALA A 32 0.00 1.27 -6.05
CA ALA A 32 -1.09 0.32 -6.35
C ALA A 32 -1.11 -0.16 -7.80
N PHE A 33 -0.70 0.70 -8.77
CA PHE A 33 -0.59 0.29 -10.17
C PHE A 33 0.55 -0.71 -10.37
N ALA A 34 1.71 -0.45 -9.78
CA ALA A 34 2.85 -1.38 -9.83
C ALA A 34 2.49 -2.73 -9.20
N ILE A 35 1.79 -2.70 -8.05
CA ILE A 35 1.31 -3.93 -7.39
C ILE A 35 0.31 -4.69 -8.28
N ALA A 36 -0.64 -3.99 -8.90
CA ALA A 36 -1.61 -4.62 -9.82
C ALA A 36 -0.91 -5.26 -11.03
N ALA A 37 0.06 -4.57 -11.62
CA ALA A 37 0.86 -5.08 -12.74
C ALA A 37 1.68 -6.31 -12.33
N ALA A 38 2.37 -6.25 -11.18
CA ALA A 38 3.17 -7.37 -10.67
C ALA A 38 2.29 -8.56 -10.29
N ALA A 39 1.12 -8.34 -9.68
CA ALA A 39 0.17 -9.39 -9.35
C ALA A 39 -0.35 -10.10 -10.62
N GLN A 40 -0.72 -9.36 -11.66
CA GLN A 40 -1.08 -9.95 -12.96
C GLN A 40 0.08 -10.70 -13.59
N GLY A 41 1.28 -10.12 -13.57
CA GLY A 41 2.50 -10.78 -14.05
C GLY A 41 2.82 -12.06 -13.30
N ALA A 42 2.40 -12.18 -12.04
CA ALA A 42 2.49 -13.39 -11.22
C ALA A 42 1.28 -14.35 -11.38
N GLY A 43 0.34 -14.07 -12.28
CA GLY A 43 -0.76 -14.94 -12.66
C GLY A 43 -2.09 -14.68 -11.92
N ALA A 44 -2.22 -13.56 -11.21
CA ALA A 44 -3.48 -13.17 -10.55
C ALA A 44 -4.49 -12.58 -11.53
N GLN A 45 -5.77 -12.81 -11.23
CA GLN A 45 -6.87 -11.99 -11.73
C GLN A 45 -7.02 -10.77 -10.81
N VAL A 46 -7.07 -9.56 -11.38
CA VAL A 46 -7.10 -8.31 -10.63
C VAL A 46 -8.40 -7.56 -10.88
N LEU A 47 -9.00 -7.05 -9.81
CA LEU A 47 -10.09 -6.08 -9.81
C LEU A 47 -9.57 -4.78 -9.21
N LEU A 48 -9.85 -3.65 -9.84
CA LEU A 48 -9.49 -2.33 -9.33
C LEU A 48 -10.72 -1.62 -8.79
N THR A 49 -10.50 -0.78 -7.78
CA THR A 49 -11.55 0.12 -7.29
C THR A 49 -11.09 1.56 -7.28
N SER A 50 -12.04 2.46 -7.47
CA SER A 50 -11.87 3.90 -7.39
C SER A 50 -13.23 4.55 -7.12
N PHE A 51 -13.30 5.86 -6.95
CA PHE A 51 -14.58 6.52 -6.76
C PHE A 51 -14.59 7.95 -7.31
N GLY A 52 -15.81 8.45 -7.59
CA GLY A 52 -16.03 9.83 -8.01
C GLY A 52 -15.16 10.26 -9.18
N ARG A 53 -14.50 11.42 -9.05
CA ARG A 53 -13.67 12.01 -10.11
C ARG A 53 -12.46 11.14 -10.49
N ALA A 54 -11.98 10.31 -9.58
CA ALA A 54 -10.83 9.45 -9.81
C ALA A 54 -11.13 8.28 -10.75
N MET A 55 -12.40 7.89 -10.92
CA MET A 55 -12.81 6.78 -11.80
C MET A 55 -12.24 6.88 -13.22
N SER A 56 -12.28 8.06 -13.81
CA SER A 56 -11.77 8.25 -15.19
C SER A 56 -10.27 8.06 -15.30
N LEU A 57 -9.51 8.48 -14.27
CA LEU A 57 -8.05 8.31 -14.19
C LEU A 57 -7.70 6.82 -14.01
N THR A 58 -8.40 6.15 -13.11
CA THR A 58 -8.19 4.72 -12.83
C THR A 58 -8.52 3.87 -14.05
N ARG A 59 -9.63 4.12 -14.75
CA ARG A 59 -9.98 3.42 -16.00
C ARG A 59 -8.93 3.61 -17.10
N ARG A 60 -8.39 4.83 -17.25
CA ARG A 60 -7.30 5.09 -18.20
C ARG A 60 -6.02 4.35 -17.83
N SER A 61 -5.72 4.28 -16.53
CA SER A 61 -4.55 3.54 -16.03
C SER A 61 -4.73 2.04 -16.23
N ALA A 62 -5.92 1.50 -15.95
CA ALA A 62 -6.25 0.10 -16.16
C ALA A 62 -6.00 -0.39 -17.58
N GLN A 63 -6.20 0.46 -18.61
CA GLN A 63 -5.92 0.13 -20.00
C GLN A 63 -4.44 -0.16 -20.30
N ARG A 64 -3.53 0.18 -19.40
CA ARG A 64 -2.09 -0.13 -19.50
C ARG A 64 -1.72 -1.47 -18.87
N LEU A 65 -2.66 -2.12 -18.20
CA LEU A 65 -2.51 -3.46 -17.63
C LEU A 65 -3.00 -4.51 -18.63
N SER A 66 -2.41 -5.69 -18.59
CA SER A 66 -2.76 -6.79 -19.50
C SER A 66 -2.91 -8.12 -18.74
N PRO A 67 -4.11 -8.72 -18.74
CA PRO A 67 -5.37 -8.21 -19.30
C PRO A 67 -5.85 -6.93 -18.61
N THR A 68 -6.62 -6.09 -19.31
CA THR A 68 -7.21 -4.89 -18.70
C THR A 68 -8.18 -5.29 -17.59
N PRO A 69 -7.92 -4.93 -16.33
CA PRO A 69 -8.81 -5.27 -15.22
C PRO A 69 -10.08 -4.43 -15.23
N GLU A 70 -11.15 -5.00 -14.71
CA GLU A 70 -12.36 -4.25 -14.40
C GLU A 70 -12.08 -3.17 -13.34
N VAL A 71 -12.77 -2.03 -13.43
CA VAL A 71 -12.71 -0.92 -12.46
C VAL A 71 -14.11 -0.67 -11.93
N VAL A 72 -14.32 -0.96 -10.65
CA VAL A 72 -15.61 -0.81 -9.96
C VAL A 72 -15.57 0.44 -9.07
N GLU A 73 -16.70 1.14 -9.00
CA GLU A 73 -16.82 2.31 -8.14
C GLU A 73 -17.01 1.89 -6.68
N MET A 74 -16.16 2.42 -5.79
CA MET A 74 -16.19 2.14 -4.36
C MET A 74 -15.53 3.26 -3.57
N ASP A 75 -16.32 4.03 -2.85
CA ASP A 75 -15.82 4.90 -1.79
C ASP A 75 -15.65 4.07 -0.50
N VAL A 76 -14.44 3.96 -0.01
CA VAL A 76 -14.12 3.17 1.20
C VAL A 76 -14.72 3.75 2.49
N THR A 77 -15.20 4.99 2.45
CA THR A 77 -15.91 5.64 3.57
C THR A 77 -17.41 5.34 3.56
N ASP A 78 -17.94 4.83 2.45
CA ASP A 78 -19.33 4.40 2.30
C ASP A 78 -19.45 2.87 2.41
N VAL A 79 -19.84 2.39 3.58
CA VAL A 79 -20.01 0.96 3.85
C VAL A 79 -21.01 0.30 2.91
N ALA A 80 -22.01 1.03 2.43
CA ALA A 80 -23.00 0.47 1.50
C ALA A 80 -22.38 0.18 0.12
N GLN A 81 -21.52 1.07 -0.36
CA GLN A 81 -20.76 0.83 -1.60
C GLN A 81 -19.77 -0.32 -1.44
N VAL A 82 -19.05 -0.40 -0.31
CA VAL A 82 -18.12 -1.52 -0.04
C VAL A 82 -18.88 -2.85 -0.06
N ARG A 83 -20.06 -2.93 0.56
CA ARG A 83 -20.93 -4.12 0.53
C ARG A 83 -21.44 -4.47 -0.86
N ALA A 84 -21.81 -3.46 -1.63
CA ALA A 84 -22.27 -3.68 -3.01
C ALA A 84 -21.14 -4.29 -3.87
N VAL A 85 -19.91 -3.81 -3.73
CA VAL A 85 -18.74 -4.37 -4.44
C VAL A 85 -18.43 -5.78 -3.93
N ALA A 86 -18.51 -6.04 -2.64
CA ALA A 86 -18.34 -7.40 -2.10
C ALA A 86 -19.39 -8.37 -2.65
N ALA A 87 -20.66 -7.94 -2.76
CA ALA A 87 -21.70 -8.73 -3.40
C ALA A 87 -21.41 -9.00 -4.88
N GLN A 88 -20.99 -7.98 -5.64
CA GLN A 88 -20.59 -8.13 -7.03
C GLN A 88 -19.43 -9.14 -7.18
N VAL A 89 -18.40 -9.05 -6.34
CA VAL A 89 -17.26 -10.00 -6.35
C VAL A 89 -17.73 -11.43 -6.09
N ARG A 90 -18.63 -11.63 -5.12
CA ARG A 90 -19.22 -12.95 -4.85
C ARG A 90 -19.95 -13.49 -6.07
N ASP A 91 -20.78 -12.66 -6.71
CA ASP A 91 -21.66 -13.07 -7.79
C ASP A 91 -20.90 -13.29 -9.11
N THR A 92 -19.82 -12.53 -9.37
CA THR A 92 -19.04 -12.64 -10.62
C THR A 92 -17.82 -13.55 -10.51
N TRP A 93 -17.12 -13.52 -9.37
CA TRP A 93 -15.89 -14.29 -9.15
C TRP A 93 -16.09 -15.52 -8.26
N GLY A 94 -17.21 -15.63 -7.55
CA GLY A 94 -17.46 -16.69 -6.60
C GLY A 94 -16.62 -16.60 -5.32
N GLY A 95 -15.82 -15.54 -5.15
CA GLY A 95 -14.99 -15.28 -3.99
C GLY A 95 -13.75 -14.44 -4.29
N LEU A 96 -12.89 -14.24 -3.28
CA LEU A 96 -11.71 -13.40 -3.33
C LEU A 96 -10.57 -14.08 -2.55
N ASP A 97 -9.33 -13.99 -3.02
CA ASP A 97 -8.17 -14.57 -2.33
C ASP A 97 -7.35 -13.52 -1.58
N ALA A 98 -7.36 -12.26 -2.05
CA ALA A 98 -6.55 -11.22 -1.44
C ALA A 98 -7.09 -9.80 -1.65
N VAL A 99 -6.72 -8.91 -0.72
CA VAL A 99 -7.00 -7.46 -0.76
C VAL A 99 -5.71 -6.68 -0.61
N VAL A 100 -5.49 -5.72 -1.51
CA VAL A 100 -4.45 -4.70 -1.39
C VAL A 100 -5.10 -3.37 -1.02
N HIS A 101 -4.86 -2.93 0.21
CA HIS A 101 -5.27 -1.62 0.72
C HIS A 101 -4.13 -0.62 0.49
N ALA A 102 -4.21 0.12 -0.62
CA ALA A 102 -3.21 1.12 -1.00
C ALA A 102 -3.83 2.53 -1.07
N ILE A 103 -4.59 2.86 -0.04
CA ILE A 103 -5.30 4.14 0.10
C ILE A 103 -4.67 4.96 1.20
N GLY A 104 -4.55 6.27 0.96
CA GLY A 104 -4.18 7.25 1.94
C GLY A 104 -4.63 8.62 1.47
N PHE A 105 -5.24 9.37 2.37
CA PHE A 105 -5.67 10.75 2.14
C PHE A 105 -5.70 11.49 3.47
N ALA A 106 -5.22 12.73 3.45
CA ALA A 106 -5.43 13.70 4.50
C ALA A 106 -5.80 15.05 3.87
N PRO A 107 -6.74 15.80 4.46
CA PRO A 107 -6.95 17.20 4.12
C PRO A 107 -5.68 18.02 4.27
N GLU A 108 -5.57 19.12 3.54
CA GLU A 108 -4.36 19.96 3.47
C GLU A 108 -3.92 20.49 4.83
N ASP A 109 -4.90 20.86 5.69
CA ASP A 109 -4.67 21.32 7.07
C ASP A 109 -4.16 20.21 8.03
N CYS A 110 -4.07 18.97 7.58
CA CYS A 110 -3.48 17.86 8.30
C CYS A 110 -2.01 17.59 7.95
N LEU A 111 -1.39 18.43 7.13
CA LEU A 111 -0.02 18.30 6.62
C LEU A 111 0.68 19.67 6.66
N GLY A 112 2.02 19.69 6.58
CA GLY A 112 2.75 20.93 6.35
C GLY A 112 3.15 21.73 7.58
N GLY A 113 3.05 21.17 8.81
CA GLY A 113 3.55 21.78 10.05
C GLY A 113 2.47 22.41 10.93
N GLY A 114 1.17 22.23 10.60
CA GLY A 114 0.04 22.72 11.36
C GLY A 114 -0.55 21.73 12.36
N PHE A 115 0.27 20.87 12.98
CA PHE A 115 -0.21 19.75 13.81
C PHE A 115 -1.19 20.15 14.91
N LEU A 116 -0.97 21.28 15.58
CA LEU A 116 -1.85 21.75 16.66
C LEU A 116 -3.11 22.49 16.18
N ASP A 117 -3.15 22.91 14.92
CA ASP A 117 -4.20 23.78 14.39
C ASP A 117 -5.26 23.01 13.57
N ALA A 118 -4.97 21.76 13.19
CA ALA A 118 -5.86 20.97 12.37
C ALA A 118 -7.18 20.67 13.08
N PRO A 119 -8.35 21.00 12.47
CA PRO A 119 -9.65 20.76 13.09
C PRO A 119 -9.98 19.27 13.10
N TRP A 120 -10.76 18.83 14.10
CA TRP A 120 -11.15 17.42 14.23
C TRP A 120 -11.85 16.86 12.98
N SER A 121 -12.62 17.66 12.25
CA SER A 121 -13.27 17.24 11.01
C SER A 121 -12.26 16.76 9.95
N SER A 122 -11.13 17.44 9.82
CA SER A 122 -10.04 17.07 8.90
C SER A 122 -9.28 15.87 9.42
N VAL A 123 -8.94 15.86 10.70
CA VAL A 123 -8.26 14.74 11.37
C VAL A 123 -9.08 13.44 11.25
N SER A 124 -10.39 13.51 11.56
CA SER A 124 -11.28 12.34 11.46
C SER A 124 -11.39 11.82 10.04
N THR A 125 -11.37 12.70 9.03
CA THR A 125 -11.34 12.32 7.61
C THR A 125 -10.05 11.56 7.29
N ALA A 126 -8.88 12.06 7.72
CA ALA A 126 -7.60 11.39 7.52
C ALA A 126 -7.61 9.97 8.13
N PHE A 127 -8.10 9.83 9.36
CA PHE A 127 -8.23 8.52 10.03
C PHE A 127 -9.22 7.60 9.33
N HIS A 128 -10.39 8.10 8.93
CA HIS A 128 -11.40 7.29 8.28
C HIS A 128 -10.89 6.71 6.97
N VAL A 129 -10.31 7.57 6.10
CA VAL A 129 -9.83 7.15 4.78
C VAL A 129 -8.54 6.34 4.87
N SER A 130 -7.56 6.78 5.69
CA SER A 130 -6.21 6.20 5.64
C SER A 130 -6.01 5.02 6.58
N SER A 131 -6.92 4.80 7.55
CA SER A 131 -6.75 3.78 8.59
C SER A 131 -7.98 2.88 8.74
N TYR A 132 -9.13 3.47 9.09
CA TYR A 132 -10.34 2.71 9.40
C TYR A 132 -10.91 1.97 8.18
N SER A 133 -10.68 2.48 7.00
CA SER A 133 -11.07 1.83 5.73
C SER A 133 -10.48 0.42 5.58
N LEU A 134 -9.27 0.14 6.12
CA LEU A 134 -8.70 -1.21 6.16
C LEU A 134 -9.62 -2.18 6.91
N ARG A 135 -10.13 -1.77 8.09
CA ARG A 135 -11.11 -2.56 8.86
C ARG A 135 -12.40 -2.76 8.07
N THR A 136 -12.88 -1.72 7.39
CA THR A 136 -14.11 -1.81 6.59
C THR A 136 -13.95 -2.81 5.45
N LEU A 137 -12.85 -2.75 4.70
CA LEU A 137 -12.55 -3.71 3.64
C LEU A 137 -12.42 -5.14 4.21
N ALA A 138 -11.71 -5.32 5.31
CA ALA A 138 -11.57 -6.63 5.92
C ALA A 138 -12.93 -7.23 6.32
N ALA A 139 -13.82 -6.44 6.93
CA ALA A 139 -15.14 -6.91 7.37
C ALA A 139 -16.02 -7.41 6.21
N GLU A 140 -15.97 -6.75 5.06
CA GLU A 140 -16.85 -7.06 3.93
C GLU A 140 -16.23 -8.10 2.96
N PHE A 141 -14.87 -8.14 2.83
CA PHE A 141 -14.22 -9.03 1.86
C PHE A 141 -13.67 -10.33 2.47
N VAL A 142 -13.32 -10.38 3.76
CA VAL A 142 -12.87 -11.62 4.40
C VAL A 142 -13.92 -12.74 4.33
N PRO A 143 -15.25 -12.49 4.44
CA PRO A 143 -16.26 -13.53 4.25
C PRO A 143 -16.24 -14.20 2.86
N LEU A 144 -15.62 -13.56 1.86
CA LEU A 144 -15.49 -14.07 0.50
C LEU A 144 -14.21 -14.88 0.28
N MET A 145 -13.28 -14.86 1.26
CA MET A 145 -12.04 -15.61 1.20
C MET A 145 -12.30 -17.11 1.47
N PRO A 146 -11.54 -18.01 0.80
CA PRO A 146 -11.69 -19.44 0.99
C PRO A 146 -11.34 -19.86 2.43
N GLU A 147 -11.83 -21.01 2.86
CA GLU A 147 -11.54 -21.58 4.19
C GLU A 147 -10.04 -21.88 4.38
N THR A 148 -9.31 -22.11 3.28
CA THR A 148 -7.87 -22.30 3.28
C THR A 148 -7.09 -21.03 3.61
N GLY A 149 -7.78 -19.88 3.69
CA GLY A 149 -7.20 -18.60 4.06
C GLY A 149 -7.12 -17.60 2.91
N GLY A 150 -6.58 -16.42 3.24
CA GLY A 150 -6.40 -15.31 2.31
C GLY A 150 -5.29 -14.38 2.77
N SER A 151 -5.09 -13.29 2.03
CA SER A 151 -4.08 -12.29 2.38
C SER A 151 -4.61 -10.87 2.22
N ILE A 152 -4.33 -10.03 3.21
CA ILE A 152 -4.53 -8.59 3.15
C ILE A 152 -3.17 -7.92 3.29
N VAL A 153 -2.84 -7.05 2.34
CA VAL A 153 -1.63 -6.23 2.39
C VAL A 153 -2.04 -4.76 2.41
N THR A 154 -1.49 -3.99 3.35
CA THR A 154 -1.69 -2.55 3.42
C THR A 154 -0.38 -1.79 3.27
N LEU A 155 -0.44 -0.56 2.75
CA LEU A 155 0.72 0.31 2.57
C LEU A 155 0.77 1.38 3.67
N THR A 156 1.92 1.51 4.30
CA THR A 156 2.20 2.57 5.26
C THR A 156 3.43 3.38 4.86
N PHE A 157 3.64 4.48 5.54
CA PHE A 157 4.92 5.12 5.71
C PHE A 157 5.25 4.98 7.19
N ASP A 158 6.39 4.39 7.53
CA ASP A 158 6.73 3.97 8.89
C ASP A 158 6.36 5.01 9.94
N ALA A 159 5.39 4.71 10.78
CA ALA A 159 4.86 5.60 11.79
C ALA A 159 5.40 5.32 13.21
N THR A 160 6.52 4.61 13.30
CA THR A 160 7.24 4.41 14.58
C THR A 160 8.00 5.66 15.02
N VAL A 161 8.20 6.61 14.10
CA VAL A 161 8.85 7.91 14.32
C VAL A 161 8.01 9.05 13.75
N ALA A 162 8.30 10.28 14.19
CA ALA A 162 7.65 11.47 13.66
C ALA A 162 8.41 12.00 12.44
N TRP A 163 7.71 12.09 11.31
CA TRP A 163 8.26 12.64 10.08
C TRP A 163 7.99 14.14 9.95
N PRO A 164 8.96 14.95 9.53
CA PRO A 164 8.72 16.37 9.29
C PRO A 164 7.57 16.61 8.32
N LEU A 165 6.69 17.55 8.62
CA LEU A 165 5.58 18.01 7.76
C LEU A 165 4.52 16.94 7.42
N TYR A 166 4.61 15.74 8.02
CA TYR A 166 3.67 14.64 7.81
C TYR A 166 2.47 14.70 8.76
N ASP A 167 2.64 15.39 9.86
CA ASP A 167 1.63 15.79 10.85
C ASP A 167 0.59 14.69 11.15
N TRP A 168 -0.70 14.95 10.96
CA TRP A 168 -1.77 14.01 11.29
C TRP A 168 -1.83 12.76 10.40
N MET A 169 -1.13 12.75 9.27
CA MET A 169 -0.96 11.52 8.51
C MET A 169 -0.09 10.50 9.27
N GLY A 170 0.89 10.95 10.07
CA GLY A 170 1.69 10.08 10.94
C GLY A 170 0.82 9.29 11.92
N PRO A 171 0.05 9.94 12.82
CA PRO A 171 -0.93 9.27 13.68
C PRO A 171 -1.94 8.39 12.93
N ALA A 172 -2.40 8.81 11.74
CA ALA A 172 -3.28 7.98 10.93
C ALA A 172 -2.57 6.70 10.45
N LYS A 173 -1.30 6.78 10.04
CA LYS A 173 -0.52 5.59 9.67
C LYS A 173 -0.20 4.70 10.87
N ALA A 174 0.10 5.26 12.04
CA ALA A 174 0.24 4.49 13.28
C ALA A 174 -1.04 3.71 13.63
N ALA A 175 -2.21 4.34 13.45
CA ALA A 175 -3.50 3.67 13.61
C ALA A 175 -3.71 2.55 12.58
N LEU A 176 -3.33 2.76 11.31
CA LEU A 176 -3.39 1.75 10.25
C LEU A 176 -2.56 0.51 10.63
N GLU A 177 -1.33 0.72 11.09
CA GLU A 177 -0.41 -0.34 11.51
C GLU A 177 -0.96 -1.11 12.73
N ALA A 178 -1.54 -0.39 13.69
CA ALA A 178 -2.21 -1.01 14.82
C ALA A 178 -3.42 -1.83 14.37
N ILE A 179 -4.29 -1.29 13.49
CA ILE A 179 -5.46 -1.99 12.93
C ILE A 179 -5.00 -3.27 12.21
N ALA A 180 -3.92 -3.22 11.42
CA ALA A 180 -3.38 -4.40 10.74
C ALA A 180 -3.00 -5.52 11.73
N ARG A 181 -2.32 -5.17 12.85
CA ARG A 181 -1.97 -6.15 13.90
C ARG A 181 -3.20 -6.77 14.58
N TYR A 182 -4.22 -5.95 14.89
CA TYR A 182 -5.47 -6.45 15.47
C TYR A 182 -6.24 -7.35 14.49
N LEU A 183 -6.30 -6.99 13.22
CA LEU A 183 -6.90 -7.84 12.18
C LEU A 183 -6.12 -9.16 12.02
N ALA A 184 -4.79 -9.13 12.04
CA ALA A 184 -3.97 -10.34 11.97
C ALA A 184 -4.28 -11.31 13.12
N ARG A 185 -4.43 -10.78 14.35
CA ARG A 185 -4.82 -11.56 15.54
C ARG A 185 -6.21 -12.19 15.37
N ASP A 186 -7.19 -11.39 14.98
CA ASP A 186 -8.60 -11.82 14.96
C ASP A 186 -8.91 -12.75 13.79
N LEU A 187 -8.23 -12.54 12.65
CA LEU A 187 -8.46 -13.31 11.42
C LEU A 187 -7.56 -14.54 11.28
N GLY A 188 -6.55 -14.68 12.15
CA GLY A 188 -5.59 -15.79 12.08
C GLY A 188 -6.23 -17.18 12.16
N ARG A 189 -7.31 -17.35 12.94
CA ARG A 189 -8.07 -18.62 13.00
C ARG A 189 -8.77 -18.99 11.70
N ARG A 190 -8.98 -18.01 10.81
CA ARG A 190 -9.49 -18.19 9.46
C ARG A 190 -8.37 -18.31 8.42
N HIS A 191 -7.13 -18.46 8.85
CA HIS A 191 -5.94 -18.49 8.00
C HIS A 191 -5.78 -17.23 7.10
N VAL A 192 -6.42 -16.12 7.46
CA VAL A 192 -6.26 -14.85 6.77
C VAL A 192 -5.10 -14.08 7.39
N ARG A 193 -4.10 -13.79 6.57
CA ARG A 193 -2.91 -13.03 6.95
C ARG A 193 -3.13 -11.55 6.66
N VAL A 194 -2.63 -10.70 7.54
CA VAL A 194 -2.68 -9.23 7.37
C VAL A 194 -1.29 -8.68 7.65
N ASN A 195 -0.68 -8.08 6.63
CA ASN A 195 0.67 -7.51 6.75
C ASN A 195 0.71 -6.10 6.18
N THR A 196 1.68 -5.35 6.63
CA THR A 196 1.92 -3.96 6.25
C THR A 196 3.25 -3.85 5.50
N VAL A 197 3.28 -3.06 4.43
CA VAL A 197 4.52 -2.71 3.74
C VAL A 197 4.79 -1.23 3.96
N ALA A 198 5.90 -0.93 4.63
CA ALA A 198 6.42 0.41 4.82
C ALA A 198 7.37 0.74 3.67
N ALA A 199 6.89 1.52 2.71
CA ALA A 199 7.67 1.92 1.54
C ALA A 199 8.47 3.20 1.83
N GLY A 200 9.68 3.30 1.30
CA GLY A 200 10.37 4.59 1.17
C GLY A 200 9.58 5.58 0.29
N PRO A 201 9.99 6.84 0.22
CA PRO A 201 9.27 7.86 -0.56
C PRO A 201 9.28 7.53 -2.05
N LEU A 202 8.09 7.44 -2.64
CA LEU A 202 7.88 7.20 -4.07
C LEU A 202 7.14 8.37 -4.71
N GLU A 203 7.52 8.74 -5.93
CA GLU A 203 6.98 9.88 -6.69
C GLU A 203 5.55 9.64 -7.19
N THR A 204 4.62 9.51 -6.26
CA THR A 204 3.18 9.40 -6.54
C THR A 204 2.49 10.76 -6.52
N ILE A 205 1.26 10.84 -7.04
CA ILE A 205 0.43 12.05 -6.91
C ILE A 205 0.20 12.39 -5.42
N ALA A 206 -0.08 11.38 -4.59
CA ALA A 206 -0.31 11.57 -3.16
C ALA A 206 0.96 12.07 -2.45
N ALA A 207 2.12 11.53 -2.77
CA ALA A 207 3.38 11.96 -2.17
C ALA A 207 3.75 13.41 -2.51
N ARG A 208 3.49 13.83 -3.75
CA ARG A 208 3.74 15.21 -4.21
C ARG A 208 2.84 16.26 -3.53
N SER A 209 1.75 15.87 -2.91
CA SER A 209 0.92 16.76 -2.11
C SER A 209 1.45 16.96 -0.68
N ILE A 210 2.48 16.22 -0.26
CA ILE A 210 3.12 16.38 1.03
C ILE A 210 4.15 17.53 0.93
N PRO A 211 4.00 18.60 1.71
CA PRO A 211 5.02 19.65 1.75
C PRO A 211 6.38 19.06 2.15
N GLY A 212 7.45 19.51 1.52
CA GLY A 212 8.81 19.03 1.80
C GLY A 212 9.14 17.62 1.25
N PHE A 213 8.30 17.05 0.38
CA PHE A 213 8.52 15.72 -0.20
C PHE A 213 9.90 15.58 -0.90
N GLU A 214 10.36 16.61 -1.61
CA GLU A 214 11.66 16.57 -2.28
C GLU A 214 12.83 16.43 -1.27
N THR A 215 12.79 17.16 -0.16
CA THR A 215 13.80 17.03 0.92
C THR A 215 13.77 15.63 1.55
N LEU A 216 12.58 15.07 1.72
CA LEU A 216 12.42 13.73 2.23
C LEU A 216 13.04 12.70 1.27
N LYS A 217 12.78 12.83 -0.03
CA LYS A 217 13.35 11.98 -1.08
C LYS A 217 14.86 12.05 -1.11
N GLU A 218 15.44 13.25 -1.10
CA GLU A 218 16.89 13.47 -1.04
C GLU A 218 17.52 12.78 0.17
N SER A 219 16.85 12.81 1.33
CA SER A 219 17.33 12.12 2.53
C SER A 219 17.45 10.61 2.33
N TRP A 220 16.49 9.99 1.60
CA TRP A 220 16.54 8.56 1.28
C TRP A 220 17.67 8.23 0.29
N GLU A 221 17.82 9.03 -0.76
CA GLU A 221 18.89 8.85 -1.75
C GLU A 221 20.29 8.90 -1.11
N LEU A 222 20.46 9.76 -0.09
CA LEU A 222 21.74 9.93 0.61
C LEU A 222 22.00 8.87 1.69
N GLN A 223 20.96 8.35 2.35
CA GLN A 223 21.11 7.58 3.59
C GLN A 223 20.70 6.13 3.48
N ALA A 224 19.91 5.75 2.50
CA ALA A 224 19.53 4.34 2.32
C ALA A 224 20.75 3.51 1.91
N PRO A 225 21.16 2.47 2.68
CA PRO A 225 22.35 1.68 2.40
C PRO A 225 22.39 1.02 1.02
N LEU A 226 21.23 0.64 0.49
CA LEU A 226 21.11 0.08 -0.86
C LEU A 226 20.91 1.16 -1.94
N GLY A 227 20.85 2.44 -1.53
CA GLY A 227 20.30 3.49 -2.35
C GLY A 227 18.77 3.39 -2.43
N TRP A 228 18.12 4.41 -2.98
CA TRP A 228 16.69 4.45 -3.17
C TRP A 228 16.34 5.18 -4.46
N ASP A 229 15.60 4.52 -5.34
CA ASP A 229 15.03 5.15 -6.54
C ASP A 229 13.56 5.46 -6.29
N SER A 230 13.25 6.72 -6.06
CA SER A 230 11.88 7.18 -5.79
C SER A 230 10.93 7.05 -7.00
N ALA A 231 11.45 6.78 -8.19
CA ALA A 231 10.66 6.53 -9.39
C ALA A 231 10.32 5.04 -9.59
N ASP A 232 10.99 4.13 -8.89
CA ASP A 232 10.80 2.69 -9.03
C ASP A 232 9.95 2.10 -7.88
N ALA A 233 8.69 1.78 -8.17
CA ALA A 233 7.81 1.08 -7.25
C ALA A 233 7.92 -0.46 -7.33
N GLY A 234 8.81 -1.00 -8.17
CA GLY A 234 8.99 -2.43 -8.38
C GLY A 234 9.30 -3.20 -7.11
N PRO A 235 10.30 -2.82 -6.29
CA PRO A 235 10.63 -3.52 -5.04
C PRO A 235 9.46 -3.61 -4.06
N VAL A 236 8.63 -2.56 -3.97
CA VAL A 236 7.43 -2.56 -3.14
C VAL A 236 6.38 -3.51 -3.70
N ALA A 237 6.19 -3.51 -5.03
CA ALA A 237 5.24 -4.40 -5.69
C ALA A 237 5.66 -5.88 -5.55
N ASP A 238 6.93 -6.22 -5.72
CA ASP A 238 7.45 -7.57 -5.56
C ASP A 238 7.27 -8.08 -4.11
N THR A 239 7.52 -7.22 -3.12
CA THR A 239 7.25 -7.54 -1.70
C THR A 239 5.77 -7.79 -1.47
N CYS A 240 4.88 -6.98 -2.05
CA CYS A 240 3.44 -7.21 -1.97
C CYS A 240 3.06 -8.56 -2.61
N VAL A 241 3.57 -8.91 -3.78
CA VAL A 241 3.32 -10.21 -4.43
C VAL A 241 3.78 -11.36 -3.53
N PHE A 242 4.96 -11.27 -2.91
CA PHE A 242 5.43 -12.24 -1.92
C PHE A 242 4.44 -12.38 -0.76
N LEU A 243 3.99 -11.26 -0.16
CA LEU A 243 3.05 -11.27 0.96
C LEU A 243 1.64 -11.76 0.57
N LEU A 244 1.23 -11.57 -0.67
CA LEU A 244 -0.04 -12.10 -1.19
C LEU A 244 0.04 -13.60 -1.50
N SER A 245 1.24 -14.14 -1.74
CA SER A 245 1.46 -15.53 -2.12
C SER A 245 1.52 -16.49 -0.93
N ASP A 246 1.45 -17.79 -1.21
CA ASP A 246 1.57 -18.84 -0.20
C ASP A 246 3.02 -18.98 0.34
N MET A 247 4.00 -18.30 -0.26
CA MET A 247 5.37 -18.26 0.26
C MET A 247 5.44 -17.59 1.65
N SER A 248 4.55 -16.65 1.93
CA SER A 248 4.44 -15.94 3.21
C SER A 248 3.38 -16.53 4.16
N ARG A 249 3.01 -17.82 3.99
CA ARG A 249 1.93 -18.49 4.74
C ARG A 249 2.07 -18.50 6.27
N ALA A 250 3.25 -18.23 6.79
CA ALA A 250 3.52 -18.12 8.22
C ALA A 250 3.83 -16.68 8.68
N ILE A 251 3.57 -15.67 7.82
CA ILE A 251 3.84 -14.26 8.11
C ILE A 251 2.51 -13.52 8.22
N THR A 252 2.20 -12.98 9.39
CA THR A 252 1.02 -12.16 9.65
C THR A 252 1.28 -11.18 10.80
N GLY A 253 0.69 -9.99 10.75
CA GLY A 253 0.89 -8.93 11.73
C GLY A 253 2.22 -8.20 11.59
N GLU A 254 2.96 -8.48 10.53
CA GLU A 254 4.31 -7.94 10.29
C GLU A 254 4.25 -6.62 9.52
N MET A 255 5.23 -5.75 9.78
CA MET A 255 5.53 -4.58 8.97
C MET A 255 6.88 -4.80 8.28
N VAL A 256 6.85 -4.93 6.95
CA VAL A 256 8.03 -5.14 6.12
C VAL A 256 8.47 -3.80 5.54
N HIS A 257 9.67 -3.37 5.87
CA HIS A 257 10.26 -2.16 5.29
C HIS A 257 10.83 -2.45 3.89
N VAL A 258 10.44 -1.61 2.95
CA VAL A 258 10.97 -1.58 1.58
C VAL A 258 11.38 -0.14 1.28
N ASP A 259 12.55 0.23 1.77
CA ASP A 259 13.03 1.61 1.87
C ASP A 259 14.55 1.72 1.67
N GLY A 260 15.16 0.71 1.07
CA GLY A 260 16.60 0.64 0.87
C GLY A 260 17.41 0.47 2.16
N GLY A 261 16.75 0.15 3.29
CA GLY A 261 17.35 -0.02 4.60
C GLY A 261 17.47 1.29 5.40
N PHE A 262 16.85 2.37 4.95
CA PHE A 262 16.86 3.67 5.62
C PHE A 262 16.43 3.58 7.10
N HIS A 263 15.32 2.87 7.39
CA HIS A 263 14.78 2.71 8.74
C HIS A 263 15.78 2.13 9.75
N SER A 264 16.79 1.39 9.28
CA SER A 264 17.79 0.74 10.13
C SER A 264 18.96 1.67 10.52
N GLN A 265 19.00 2.89 9.97
CA GLN A 265 20.10 3.83 10.22
C GLN A 265 19.84 4.65 11.48
N GLY A 266 20.80 4.66 12.39
CA GLY A 266 20.74 5.41 13.66
C GLY A 266 21.01 6.90 13.51
N ALA A 267 21.68 7.32 12.45
CA ALA A 267 21.99 8.72 12.15
C ALA A 267 22.35 8.87 10.68
N PRO A 268 22.15 10.08 10.08
CA PRO A 268 22.66 10.37 8.75
C PRO A 268 24.20 10.25 8.73
N LEU A 269 24.70 9.59 7.68
CA LEU A 269 26.16 9.42 7.52
C LEU A 269 26.88 10.75 7.30
N GLY A 270 26.19 11.79 6.83
CA GLY A 270 26.75 13.12 6.60
C GLY A 270 28.08 13.06 5.86
N GLU A 271 29.05 13.89 6.30
CA GLU A 271 30.41 13.88 5.76
C GLU A 271 31.20 12.58 6.04
N MET A 272 30.73 11.74 6.98
CA MET A 272 31.34 10.42 7.23
C MET A 272 31.12 9.42 6.07
N ALA A 273 30.15 9.65 5.20
CA ALA A 273 29.94 8.81 4.01
C ALA A 273 31.14 8.82 3.05
N GLU A 274 31.90 9.91 3.00
CA GLU A 274 33.15 9.99 2.22
C GLU A 274 34.31 9.24 2.89
N ALA A 275 34.33 9.15 4.20
CA ALA A 275 35.37 8.43 4.95
C ALA A 275 35.21 6.90 4.86
N VAL A 276 33.98 6.40 4.74
CA VAL A 276 33.67 4.96 4.61
C VAL A 276 33.95 4.43 3.18
N LYS A 277 34.00 5.31 2.18
CA LYS A 277 34.32 4.94 0.78
C LYS A 277 35.82 4.83 0.50
N ARG A 278 36.68 5.09 1.47
CA ARG A 278 38.13 4.94 1.40
C ARG A 278 38.59 3.68 2.15
#